data_4100dc4527612c06ec5fdcabda6e9e5b
#
_entry.id   4100dc4527612c06ec5fdcabda6e9e5b
#
_cell.length_a   1.000
_cell.length_b   1.000
_cell.length_c   1.000
_cell.angle_alpha   90.00
_cell.angle_beta   90.00
_cell.angle_gamma   90.00
#
_symmetry.space_group_name_H-M   'P 1'
#
loop_
_entity.id
_entity.type
_entity.pdbx_description
1 polymer ?
#
loop_
_entity_poly.entity_id
_entity_poly.type
_entity_poly.pdbx_seq_one_letter_code
_entity_poly.pdbx_strand_id
1 'polypeptide(L)'
;NQKKRFTFYRNEDKKRAIYNMKRLGIESLQKACYGNLSGGQQQRVLLARALCAARDILVLDEPVTGLDPMAAAELYDNLHKLHQEGMAIVMVTHDLKSTVHWADKILHLSNGSYFFGSVHEYMDSDFSDIFSIHS
;
A
#
# COMPACT_ATOMS: atom_id res chain seq x y z
N ASN A 1 31.93 9.81 22.65
CA ASN A 1 31.43 8.47 23.02
C ASN A 1 29.96 8.33 22.60
N GLN A 2 29.72 7.99 21.31
CA GLN A 2 28.40 7.58 20.86
C GLN A 2 28.20 6.13 21.29
N LYS A 3 27.43 5.89 22.34
CA LYS A 3 26.92 4.55 22.67
C LYS A 3 26.02 4.09 21.52
N LYS A 4 26.50 3.15 20.69
CA LYS A 4 25.65 2.39 19.76
C LYS A 4 24.53 1.75 20.58
N ARG A 5 23.31 2.30 20.49
CA ARG A 5 22.09 1.65 20.99
C ARG A 5 21.86 0.44 20.09
N PHE A 6 22.42 -0.71 20.47
CA PHE A 6 21.96 -1.99 19.94
C PHE A 6 20.52 -2.17 20.44
N THR A 7 19.55 -1.88 19.58
CA THR A 7 18.16 -2.23 19.83
C THR A 7 18.07 -3.73 19.63
N PHE A 8 18.10 -4.47 20.74
CA PHE A 8 17.76 -5.89 20.73
C PHE A 8 16.28 -5.98 20.37
N TYR A 9 15.98 -6.36 19.12
CA TYR A 9 14.62 -6.72 18.73
C TYR A 9 14.22 -7.93 19.57
N ARG A 10 13.04 -7.84 20.21
CA ARG A 10 12.48 -8.98 20.95
C ARG A 10 12.23 -10.12 19.96
N ASN A 11 12.32 -11.36 20.42
CA ASN A 11 12.02 -12.53 19.58
C ASN A 11 10.65 -12.44 18.90
N GLU A 12 9.68 -11.78 19.55
CA GLU A 12 8.35 -11.52 19.02
C GLU A 12 8.36 -10.57 17.83
N ASP A 13 9.14 -9.49 17.87
CA ASP A 13 9.27 -8.54 16.75
C ASP A 13 9.85 -9.23 15.53
N LYS A 14 10.85 -10.08 15.73
CA LYS A 14 11.46 -10.87 14.65
C LYS A 14 10.46 -11.87 14.03
N LYS A 15 9.69 -12.58 14.86
CA LYS A 15 8.65 -13.49 14.40
C LYS A 15 7.59 -12.74 13.59
N ARG A 16 7.15 -11.57 14.06
CA ARG A 16 6.18 -10.70 13.38
C ARG A 16 6.71 -10.22 12.02
N ALA A 17 7.97 -9.81 11.96
CA ALA A 17 8.60 -9.40 10.71
C ALA A 17 8.64 -10.56 9.70
N ILE A 18 9.09 -11.73 10.10
CA ILE A 18 9.14 -12.93 9.25
C ILE A 18 7.73 -13.32 8.77
N TYR A 19 6.73 -13.29 9.67
CA TYR A 19 5.35 -13.56 9.32
C TYR A 19 4.83 -12.61 8.23
N ASN A 20 5.07 -11.29 8.37
CA ASN A 20 4.65 -10.32 7.35
C ASN A 20 5.41 -10.48 6.03
N MET A 21 6.71 -10.78 6.09
CA MET A 21 7.49 -11.08 4.88
C MET A 21 6.95 -12.31 4.14
N LYS A 22 6.55 -13.35 4.87
CA LYS A 22 5.94 -14.56 4.29
C LYS A 22 4.60 -14.24 3.62
N ARG A 23 3.73 -13.46 4.28
CA ARG A 23 2.44 -13.02 3.70
C ARG A 23 2.62 -12.30 2.36
N LEU A 24 3.70 -11.56 2.21
CA LEU A 24 4.01 -10.76 1.01
C LEU A 24 4.91 -11.50 0.01
N GLY A 25 5.18 -12.79 0.23
CA GLY A 25 5.99 -13.61 -0.68
C GLY A 25 7.47 -13.20 -0.78
N ILE A 26 8.01 -12.55 0.25
CA ILE A 26 9.40 -12.05 0.28
C ILE A 26 10.25 -12.65 1.40
N GLU A 27 9.85 -13.79 1.96
CA GLU A 27 10.59 -14.44 3.05
C GLU A 27 12.05 -14.75 2.68
N SER A 28 12.30 -15.10 1.41
CA SER A 28 13.65 -15.38 0.91
C SER A 28 14.58 -14.17 0.93
N LEU A 29 14.05 -12.96 1.03
CA LEU A 29 14.80 -11.70 1.00
C LEU A 29 15.33 -11.25 2.37
N GLN A 30 15.15 -12.05 3.44
CA GLN A 30 15.54 -11.68 4.81
C GLN A 30 17.00 -11.24 4.97
N LYS A 31 17.91 -11.75 4.13
CA LYS A 31 19.34 -11.44 4.18
C LYS A 31 19.80 -10.59 3.00
N ALA A 32 18.89 -10.21 2.11
CA ALA A 32 19.22 -9.42 0.95
C ALA A 32 19.46 -7.94 1.35
N CYS A 33 20.40 -7.30 0.64
CA CYS A 33 20.59 -5.85 0.78
C CYS A 33 19.43 -5.13 0.07
N TYR A 34 18.77 -4.18 0.75
CA TYR A 34 17.62 -3.44 0.22
C TYR A 34 17.92 -2.78 -1.14
N GLY A 35 19.11 -2.19 -1.31
CA GLY A 35 19.51 -1.53 -2.55
C GLY A 35 19.68 -2.47 -3.76
N ASN A 36 19.74 -3.79 -3.54
CA ASN A 36 19.87 -4.78 -4.61
C ASN A 36 18.50 -5.38 -5.00
N LEU A 37 17.43 -4.95 -4.37
CA LEU A 37 16.07 -5.43 -4.63
C LEU A 37 15.45 -4.69 -5.82
N SER A 38 14.60 -5.38 -6.58
CA SER A 38 13.74 -4.73 -7.58
C SER A 38 12.76 -3.76 -6.92
N GLY A 39 12.22 -2.80 -7.67
CA GLY A 39 11.24 -1.83 -7.16
C GLY A 39 10.05 -2.51 -6.46
N GLY A 40 9.46 -3.55 -7.07
CA GLY A 40 8.38 -4.32 -6.47
C GLY A 40 8.79 -5.07 -5.19
N GLN A 41 10.02 -5.58 -5.14
CA GLN A 41 10.55 -6.20 -3.92
C GLN A 41 10.77 -5.17 -2.82
N GLN A 42 11.33 -4.01 -3.16
CA GLN A 42 11.51 -2.90 -2.21
C GLN A 42 10.18 -2.45 -1.62
N GLN A 43 9.15 -2.30 -2.46
CA GLN A 43 7.83 -1.89 -2.03
C GLN A 43 7.18 -2.91 -1.09
N ARG A 44 7.32 -4.21 -1.39
CA ARG A 44 6.84 -5.28 -0.48
C ARG A 44 7.60 -5.31 0.84
N VAL A 45 8.89 -4.99 0.86
CA VAL A 45 9.67 -4.86 2.10
C VAL A 45 9.17 -3.67 2.93
N LEU A 46 8.88 -2.52 2.30
CA LEU A 46 8.31 -1.35 2.99
C LEU A 46 6.93 -1.67 3.55
N LEU A 47 6.10 -2.38 2.79
CA LEU A 47 4.78 -2.83 3.25
C LEU A 47 4.91 -3.81 4.43
N ALA A 48 5.83 -4.78 4.37
CA ALA A 48 6.10 -5.69 5.49
C ALA A 48 6.50 -4.94 6.76
N ARG A 49 7.35 -3.92 6.61
CA ARG A 49 7.76 -3.04 7.71
C ARG A 49 6.58 -2.27 8.29
N ALA A 50 5.73 -1.68 7.46
CA ALA A 50 4.53 -0.96 7.89
C ALA A 50 3.58 -1.89 8.67
N LEU A 51 3.37 -3.12 8.20
CA LEU A 51 2.57 -4.14 8.86
C LEU A 51 3.12 -4.58 10.23
N CYS A 52 4.40 -4.43 10.48
CA CYS A 52 4.96 -4.68 11.83
C CYS A 52 4.47 -3.65 12.85
N ALA A 53 4.16 -2.44 12.44
CA ALA A 53 3.67 -1.35 13.29
C ALA A 53 2.14 -1.20 13.25
N ALA A 54 1.51 -1.50 12.11
CA ALA A 54 0.07 -1.41 11.92
C ALA A 54 -0.69 -2.43 12.79
N ARG A 55 -1.88 -2.04 13.27
CA ARG A 55 -2.84 -2.93 13.94
C ARG A 55 -4.08 -3.09 13.06
N ASP A 56 -4.88 -2.04 12.99
CA ASP A 56 -6.20 -2.07 12.36
C ASP A 56 -6.26 -1.23 11.09
N ILE A 57 -5.30 -0.30 10.90
CA ILE A 57 -5.28 0.63 9.77
C ILE A 57 -3.88 0.74 9.17
N LEU A 58 -3.84 0.77 7.84
CA LEU A 58 -2.64 0.99 7.05
C LEU A 58 -2.85 2.23 6.16
N VAL A 59 -1.93 3.19 6.23
CA VAL A 59 -1.94 4.40 5.40
C VAL A 59 -0.77 4.35 4.43
N LEU A 60 -1.06 4.50 3.15
CA LEU A 60 -0.09 4.41 2.05
C LEU A 60 -0.17 5.69 1.20
N ASP A 61 0.99 6.23 0.87
CA ASP A 61 1.14 7.38 -0.01
C ASP A 61 1.82 6.94 -1.31
N GLU A 62 1.11 7.07 -2.43
CA GLU A 62 1.56 6.70 -3.78
C GLU A 62 2.26 5.32 -3.86
N PRO A 63 1.65 4.23 -3.35
CA PRO A 63 2.36 2.97 -3.13
C PRO A 63 2.77 2.24 -4.42
N VAL A 64 2.18 2.58 -5.57
CA VAL A 64 2.47 1.95 -6.87
C VAL A 64 3.35 2.81 -7.78
N THR A 65 3.67 4.04 -7.37
CA THR A 65 4.47 4.94 -8.20
C THR A 65 5.85 4.35 -8.49
N GLY A 66 6.22 4.32 -9.77
CA GLY A 66 7.51 3.79 -10.23
C GLY A 66 7.57 2.26 -10.32
N LEU A 67 6.48 1.56 -10.07
CA LEU A 67 6.40 0.11 -10.31
C LEU A 67 5.99 -0.18 -11.76
N ASP A 68 6.50 -1.30 -12.30
CA ASP A 68 5.96 -1.86 -13.52
C ASP A 68 4.52 -2.39 -13.29
N PRO A 69 3.72 -2.58 -14.36
CA PRO A 69 2.32 -2.98 -14.23
C PRO A 69 2.10 -4.29 -13.47
N MET A 70 3.02 -5.25 -13.60
CA MET A 70 2.92 -6.53 -12.89
C MET A 70 3.15 -6.35 -11.40
N ALA A 71 4.20 -5.63 -11.01
CA ALA A 71 4.50 -5.34 -9.62
C ALA A 71 3.40 -4.50 -8.95
N ALA A 72 2.78 -3.56 -9.68
CA ALA A 72 1.65 -2.79 -9.20
C ALA A 72 0.42 -3.69 -8.94
N ALA A 73 0.08 -4.58 -9.88
CA ALA A 73 -1.02 -5.53 -9.71
C ALA A 73 -0.79 -6.44 -8.49
N GLU A 74 0.41 -7.00 -8.34
CA GLU A 74 0.77 -7.82 -7.17
C GLU A 74 0.63 -7.05 -5.85
N LEU A 75 0.96 -5.75 -5.84
CA LEU A 75 0.80 -4.92 -4.65
C LEU A 75 -0.68 -4.73 -4.32
N TYR A 76 -1.53 -4.40 -5.30
CA TYR A 76 -2.97 -4.29 -5.10
C TYR A 76 -3.59 -5.59 -4.59
N ASP A 77 -3.21 -6.75 -5.15
CA ASP A 77 -3.66 -8.05 -4.67
C ASP A 77 -3.29 -8.29 -3.20
N ASN A 78 -2.08 -7.90 -2.80
CA ASN A 78 -1.65 -8.01 -1.41
C ASN A 78 -2.46 -7.08 -0.49
N LEU A 79 -2.74 -5.84 -0.92
CA LEU A 79 -3.56 -4.90 -0.16
C LEU A 79 -5.00 -5.41 -0.03
N HIS A 80 -5.56 -5.96 -1.11
CA HIS A 80 -6.90 -6.54 -1.09
C HIS A 80 -7.01 -7.70 -0.10
N LYS A 81 -6.02 -8.61 -0.07
CA LYS A 81 -5.97 -9.71 0.93
C LYS A 81 -5.92 -9.18 2.36
N LEU A 82 -5.10 -8.15 2.62
CA LEU A 82 -5.02 -7.49 3.92
C LEU A 82 -6.37 -6.89 4.34
N HIS A 83 -7.06 -6.26 3.38
CA HIS A 83 -8.38 -5.69 3.63
C HIS A 83 -9.42 -6.79 3.93
N GLN A 84 -9.43 -7.89 3.20
CA GLN A 84 -10.31 -9.04 3.48
C GLN A 84 -10.05 -9.67 4.85
N GLU A 85 -8.84 -9.56 5.38
CA GLU A 85 -8.49 -9.99 6.74
C GLU A 85 -8.90 -8.99 7.82
N GLY A 86 -9.58 -7.89 7.45
CA GLY A 86 -10.15 -6.90 8.36
C GLY A 86 -9.30 -5.64 8.57
N MET A 87 -8.20 -5.47 7.83
CA MET A 87 -7.40 -4.24 7.90
C MET A 87 -8.06 -3.12 7.11
N ALA A 88 -8.26 -1.97 7.73
CA ALA A 88 -8.64 -0.76 7.01
C ALA A 88 -7.44 -0.21 6.24
N ILE A 89 -7.61 0.11 4.95
CA ILE A 89 -6.55 0.64 4.11
C ILE A 89 -6.96 2.02 3.62
N VAL A 90 -6.10 3.00 3.87
CA VAL A 90 -6.21 4.36 3.32
C VAL A 90 -5.05 4.55 2.36
N MET A 91 -5.36 4.86 1.11
CA MET A 91 -4.37 5.07 0.07
C MET A 91 -4.53 6.46 -0.55
N VAL A 92 -3.44 7.22 -0.61
CA VAL A 92 -3.36 8.45 -1.39
C VAL A 92 -2.74 8.10 -2.72
N THR A 93 -3.40 8.46 -3.83
CA THR A 93 -2.90 8.18 -5.18
C THR A 93 -3.51 9.13 -6.20
N HIS A 94 -2.82 9.34 -7.30
CA HIS A 94 -3.34 10.01 -8.48
C HIS A 94 -3.76 9.02 -9.59
N ASP A 95 -3.59 7.71 -9.37
CA ASP A 95 -4.04 6.66 -10.30
C ASP A 95 -5.53 6.36 -10.09
N LEU A 96 -6.36 7.21 -10.67
CA LEU A 96 -7.82 7.08 -10.58
C LEU A 96 -8.34 5.79 -11.23
N LYS A 97 -7.72 5.35 -12.34
CA LYS A 97 -8.17 4.15 -13.08
C LYS A 97 -8.06 2.89 -12.23
N SER A 98 -6.94 2.72 -11.53
CA SER A 98 -6.79 1.59 -10.62
C SER A 98 -7.65 1.75 -9.37
N THR A 99 -7.80 2.98 -8.86
CA THR A 99 -8.55 3.25 -7.63
C THR A 99 -9.99 2.75 -7.69
N VAL A 100 -10.70 2.99 -8.79
CA VAL A 100 -12.11 2.57 -8.94
C VAL A 100 -12.32 1.06 -8.94
N HIS A 101 -11.27 0.28 -9.19
CA HIS A 101 -11.33 -1.18 -9.16
C HIS A 101 -11.07 -1.79 -7.77
N TRP A 102 -10.40 -1.05 -6.90
CA TRP A 102 -9.90 -1.58 -5.64
C TRP A 102 -10.49 -0.90 -4.40
N ALA A 103 -11.02 0.31 -4.54
CA ALA A 103 -11.56 1.07 -3.43
C ALA A 103 -13.03 0.74 -3.14
N ASP A 104 -13.44 0.78 -1.88
CA ASP A 104 -14.85 0.80 -1.48
C ASP A 104 -15.40 2.22 -1.50
N LYS A 105 -14.56 3.18 -1.08
CA LYS A 105 -14.91 4.61 -1.00
C LYS A 105 -13.80 5.48 -1.56
N ILE A 106 -14.18 6.61 -2.11
CA ILE A 106 -13.28 7.61 -2.67
C ILE A 106 -13.49 8.95 -1.96
N LEU A 107 -12.39 9.56 -1.55
CA LEU A 107 -12.30 10.96 -1.22
C LEU A 107 -11.53 11.66 -2.33
N HIS A 108 -12.20 12.41 -3.18
CA HIS A 108 -11.57 13.21 -4.23
C HIS A 108 -11.53 14.67 -3.81
N LEU A 109 -10.35 15.28 -3.88
CA LEU A 109 -10.13 16.69 -3.57
C LEU A 109 -9.76 17.43 -4.87
N SER A 110 -10.49 18.47 -5.22
CA SER A 110 -10.26 19.28 -6.42
C SER A 110 -10.62 20.74 -6.19
N ASN A 111 -9.66 21.65 -6.38
CA ASN A 111 -9.88 23.12 -6.49
C ASN A 111 -10.94 23.74 -5.54
N GLY A 112 -10.88 23.38 -4.25
CA GLY A 112 -11.81 23.95 -3.24
C GLY A 112 -13.14 23.20 -3.09
N SER A 113 -13.36 22.14 -3.88
CA SER A 113 -14.47 21.20 -3.74
C SER A 113 -13.97 19.80 -3.41
N TYR A 114 -14.83 18.96 -2.91
CA TYR A 114 -14.49 17.57 -2.62
C TYR A 114 -15.70 16.67 -2.87
N PHE A 115 -15.40 15.40 -3.13
CA PHE A 115 -16.37 14.30 -3.13
C PHE A 115 -15.95 13.29 -2.06
N PHE A 116 -16.91 12.73 -1.37
CA PHE A 116 -16.70 11.56 -0.51
C PHE A 116 -17.91 10.64 -0.59
N GLY A 117 -17.68 9.41 -1.03
CA GLY A 117 -18.74 8.41 -1.19
C GLY A 117 -18.21 7.06 -1.66
N SER A 118 -19.12 6.17 -2.02
CA SER A 118 -18.80 4.89 -2.66
C SER A 118 -18.26 5.11 -4.08
N VAL A 119 -17.60 4.09 -4.62
CA VAL A 119 -17.13 4.11 -6.03
C VAL A 119 -18.30 4.30 -6.99
N HIS A 120 -19.46 3.68 -6.72
CA HIS A 120 -20.66 3.84 -7.56
C HIS A 120 -21.13 5.29 -7.60
N GLU A 121 -21.29 5.91 -6.42
CA GLU A 121 -21.69 7.33 -6.31
C GLU A 121 -20.64 8.25 -6.97
N TYR A 122 -19.35 7.90 -6.88
CA TYR A 122 -18.29 8.64 -7.53
C TYR A 122 -18.41 8.59 -9.05
N MET A 123 -18.65 7.43 -9.64
CA MET A 123 -18.80 7.25 -11.08
C MET A 123 -20.02 8.00 -11.66
N ASP A 124 -21.06 8.22 -10.84
CA ASP A 124 -22.26 8.97 -11.21
C ASP A 124 -22.12 10.49 -10.95
N SER A 125 -21.00 10.95 -10.40
CA SER A 125 -20.76 12.35 -10.05
C SER A 125 -19.98 13.09 -11.14
N ASP A 126 -20.09 14.43 -11.15
CA ASP A 126 -19.30 15.32 -12.02
C ASP A 126 -17.78 15.17 -11.79
N PHE A 127 -17.36 14.64 -10.64
CA PHE A 127 -15.95 14.36 -10.34
C PHE A 127 -15.37 13.23 -11.18
N SER A 128 -16.20 12.38 -11.77
CA SER A 128 -15.79 11.29 -12.67
C SER A 128 -15.45 11.75 -14.08
N ASP A 129 -15.80 12.95 -14.49
CA ASP A 129 -15.57 13.51 -15.84
C ASP A 129 -14.08 13.49 -16.25
N ILE A 130 -13.18 13.43 -15.29
CA ILE A 130 -11.73 13.25 -15.52
C ILE A 130 -11.44 11.99 -16.36
N PHE A 131 -12.28 10.95 -16.29
CA PHE A 131 -12.15 9.74 -17.12
C PHE A 131 -12.54 10.00 -18.59
N SER A 132 -13.39 10.99 -18.83
CA SER A 132 -13.88 11.33 -20.17
C SER A 132 -12.89 12.14 -21.01
N ILE A 133 -11.89 12.77 -20.37
CA ILE A 133 -10.93 13.68 -21.04
C ILE A 133 -9.76 12.91 -21.68
N HIS A 134 -9.58 11.62 -21.38
CA HIS A 134 -8.46 10.79 -21.83
C HIS A 134 -8.88 9.52 -22.60
N SER A 135 -10.04 9.56 -23.25
CA SER A 135 -10.51 8.52 -24.16
C SER A 135 -10.22 8.85 -25.61
#